data_7c5a1810614c72345393c7a76c3ac7ae
#
_entry.id   7c5a1810614c72345393c7a76c3ac7ae
#
_cell.length_a   1.000
_cell.length_b   1.000
_cell.length_c   1.000
_cell.angle_alpha   90.00
_cell.angle_beta   90.00
_cell.angle_gamma   90.00
#
_symmetry.space_group_name_H-M   'P 1'
#
loop_
_entity.id
_entity.type
_entity.pdbx_description
1 polymer ?
#
loop_
_entity_poly.entity_id
_entity_poly.type
_entity_poly.pdbx_seq_one_letter_code
_entity_poly.pdbx_strand_id
1 'polypeptide(L)'
;MSIERIIGIDFGTSTSVIRVKRYENGKPVGIGTRLDTQKVFDLVPTVIQEVNGHRYYGEEAVAPKGKNAIIYRNFKLDLESDDECKRNIAKGLTEAFLSFLADAYQTDSEGGHLGESPDLERTIISYPVKWCDDTKNFMVEATR
;
A
#
# COMPACT_ATOMS: atom_id res chain seq x y z
N MET A 1 -30.30 2.41 1.64
CA MET A 1 -29.23 2.92 0.74
C MET A 1 -28.01 2.01 0.88
N SER A 2 -27.57 1.41 -0.23
CA SER A 2 -26.42 0.52 -0.23
C SER A 2 -25.17 1.29 -0.64
N ILE A 3 -24.14 1.27 0.21
CA ILE A 3 -22.88 1.92 -0.03
C ILE A 3 -21.79 0.85 -0.18
N GLU A 4 -21.11 0.86 -1.33
CA GLU A 4 -19.99 -0.02 -1.60
C GLU A 4 -18.73 0.80 -1.83
N ARG A 5 -17.61 0.31 -1.31
CA ARG A 5 -16.32 0.96 -1.47
C ARG A 5 -15.32 -0.07 -1.99
N ILE A 6 -14.64 0.28 -3.07
CA ILE A 6 -13.61 -0.55 -3.67
C ILE A 6 -12.27 0.14 -3.52
N ILE A 7 -11.33 -0.55 -2.89
CA ILE A 7 -9.96 -0.07 -2.69
C ILE A 7 -9.08 -0.78 -3.69
N GLY A 8 -8.43 -0.02 -4.56
CA GLY A 8 -7.46 -0.55 -5.50
C GLY A 8 -6.05 -0.22 -5.02
N ILE A 9 -5.20 -1.23 -4.90
CA ILE A 9 -3.79 -1.05 -4.54
C ILE A 9 -2.94 -1.47 -5.73
N ASP A 10 -2.17 -0.52 -6.25
CA ASP A 10 -1.13 -0.80 -7.23
C ASP A 10 0.21 -0.71 -6.50
N PHE A 11 0.71 -1.87 -6.06
CA PHE A 11 1.97 -1.98 -5.35
C PHE A 11 3.10 -2.12 -6.35
N GLY A 12 3.71 -0.99 -6.70
CA GLY A 12 4.80 -0.96 -7.67
C GLY A 12 6.18 -1.14 -7.05
N THR A 13 7.16 -1.42 -7.88
CA THR A 13 8.56 -1.57 -7.45
C THR A 13 9.13 -0.26 -6.90
N SER A 14 8.85 0.84 -7.56
CA SER A 14 9.36 2.17 -7.20
C SER A 14 8.31 3.03 -6.51
N THR A 15 7.06 2.91 -6.93
CA THR A 15 5.96 3.71 -6.42
C THR A 15 4.72 2.85 -6.25
N SER A 16 3.88 3.23 -5.29
CA SER A 16 2.61 2.55 -5.03
C SER A 16 1.48 3.56 -5.05
N VAL A 17 0.29 3.10 -5.42
CA VAL A 17 -0.90 3.94 -5.49
C VAL A 17 -2.05 3.22 -4.80
N ILE A 18 -2.80 3.94 -3.98
CA ILE A 18 -4.10 3.49 -3.51
C ILE A 18 -5.17 4.39 -4.11
N ARG A 19 -6.21 3.78 -4.63
CA ARG A 19 -7.38 4.48 -5.14
C ARG A 19 -8.62 3.90 -4.51
N VAL A 20 -9.57 4.76 -4.24
CA VAL A 20 -10.85 4.36 -3.64
C VAL A 20 -11.96 4.81 -4.56
N LYS A 21 -12.86 3.88 -4.87
CA LYS A 21 -14.11 4.19 -5.57
C LYS A 21 -15.29 3.89 -4.66
N ARG A 22 -16.27 4.74 -4.74
CA ARG A 22 -17.50 4.63 -3.96
C ARG A 22 -18.69 4.46 -4.89
N TYR A 23 -19.57 3.58 -4.51
CA TYR A 23 -20.83 3.34 -5.22
C TYR A 23 -21.98 3.49 -4.23
N GLU A 24 -23.04 4.14 -4.66
CA GLU A 24 -24.28 4.22 -3.92
C GLU A 24 -25.40 3.63 -4.77
N ASN A 25 -26.06 2.60 -4.25
CA ASN A 25 -27.11 1.87 -4.97
C ASN A 25 -26.66 1.37 -6.36
N GLY A 26 -25.41 0.90 -6.43
CA GLY A 26 -24.83 0.37 -7.66
C GLY A 26 -24.32 1.41 -8.65
N LYS A 27 -24.43 2.70 -8.32
CA LYS A 27 -23.95 3.77 -9.20
C LYS A 27 -22.70 4.42 -8.65
N PRO A 28 -21.72 4.72 -9.51
CA PRO A 28 -20.52 5.41 -9.05
C PRO A 28 -20.83 6.81 -8.53
N VAL A 29 -20.26 7.17 -7.40
CA VAL A 29 -20.45 8.47 -6.76
C VAL A 29 -19.09 9.15 -6.70
N GLY A 30 -18.90 10.19 -7.49
CA GLY A 30 -17.67 10.93 -7.56
C GLY A 30 -16.55 10.17 -8.27
N ILE A 31 -15.37 10.75 -8.23
CA ILE A 31 -14.16 10.19 -8.83
C ILE A 31 -13.37 9.47 -7.75
N GLY A 32 -12.59 8.46 -8.15
CA GLY A 32 -11.73 7.76 -7.21
C GLY A 32 -10.89 8.72 -6.38
N THR A 33 -10.92 8.54 -5.07
CA THR A 33 -10.16 9.35 -4.13
C THR A 33 -8.73 8.83 -4.08
N ARG A 34 -7.78 9.74 -4.09
CA ARG A 34 -6.37 9.40 -3.91
C ARG A 34 -6.02 9.53 -2.45
N LEU A 35 -5.33 8.53 -1.97
CA LEU A 35 -4.81 8.59 -0.63
C LEU A 35 -3.42 9.17 -0.65
N ASP A 36 -3.37 10.38 -0.23
CA ASP A 36 -2.15 11.00 0.20
C ASP A 36 -2.44 11.65 1.52
N THR A 37 -1.73 11.26 2.51
CA THR A 37 -2.02 11.65 3.87
C THR A 37 -1.79 13.13 4.17
N GLN A 38 -1.05 13.84 3.35
CA GLN A 38 -0.67 15.21 3.66
C GLN A 38 -0.61 16.14 2.48
N LYS A 39 -0.50 15.60 1.29
CA LYS A 39 -0.37 16.35 0.05
C LYS A 39 -1.08 15.59 -1.02
N VAL A 40 -1.50 16.24 -2.05
CA VAL A 40 -2.20 15.57 -3.16
C VAL A 40 -1.15 14.90 -4.05
N PHE A 41 -0.65 13.74 -3.65
CA PHE A 41 0.25 12.95 -4.47
C PHE A 41 -0.51 11.85 -5.20
N ASP A 42 -0.13 11.62 -6.44
CA ASP A 42 -0.63 10.49 -7.19
C ASP A 42 0.08 9.20 -6.82
N LEU A 43 1.32 9.31 -6.41
CA LEU A 43 2.22 8.19 -6.21
C LEU A 43 2.88 8.29 -4.84
N VAL A 44 2.93 7.16 -4.14
CA VAL A 44 3.66 7.04 -2.89
C VAL A 44 4.93 6.24 -3.17
N PRO A 45 6.13 6.76 -2.87
CA PRO A 45 7.34 5.98 -3.06
C PRO A 45 7.32 4.67 -2.27
N THR A 46 7.64 3.56 -2.92
CA THR A 46 7.71 2.25 -2.29
C THR A 46 9.07 2.10 -1.61
N VAL A 47 9.24 2.82 -0.51
CA VAL A 47 10.51 2.93 0.21
C VAL A 47 10.25 2.83 1.70
N ILE A 48 11.13 2.08 2.39
CA ILE A 48 11.14 2.00 3.85
C ILE A 48 12.52 2.38 4.32
N GLN A 49 12.61 3.20 5.36
CA GLN A 49 13.88 3.55 5.98
C GLN A 49 13.86 3.18 7.46
N GLU A 50 14.92 2.53 7.91
CA GLU A 50 15.14 2.27 9.32
C GLU A 50 16.32 3.11 9.82
N VAL A 51 16.09 3.86 10.88
CA VAL A 51 17.14 4.64 11.53
C VAL A 51 16.84 4.73 13.03
N ASN A 52 17.81 4.40 13.86
CA ASN A 52 17.71 4.47 15.33
C ASN A 52 16.47 3.74 15.88
N GLY A 53 16.13 2.59 15.32
CA GLY A 53 14.99 1.78 15.76
C GLY A 53 13.63 2.28 15.28
N HIS A 54 13.59 3.33 14.48
CA HIS A 54 12.37 3.86 13.88
C HIS A 54 12.29 3.53 12.40
N ARG A 55 11.07 3.34 11.91
CA ARG A 55 10.79 3.15 10.48
C ARG A 55 10.03 4.33 9.93
N TYR A 56 10.45 4.75 8.73
CA TYR A 56 9.77 5.76 7.92
C TYR A 56 9.33 5.12 6.62
N TYR A 57 8.24 5.61 6.05
CA TYR A 57 7.62 5.01 4.86
C TYR A 57 7.32 6.08 3.83
N GLY A 58 7.35 5.68 2.56
CA GLY A 58 6.95 6.55 1.47
C GLY A 58 7.86 7.76 1.31
N GLU A 59 7.28 8.92 1.15
CA GLU A 59 7.99 10.18 0.91
C GLU A 59 9.02 10.48 2.01
N GLU A 60 8.68 10.22 3.25
CA GLU A 60 9.58 10.46 4.38
C GLU A 60 10.80 9.54 4.40
N ALA A 61 10.76 8.43 3.66
CA ALA A 61 11.83 7.44 3.64
C ALA A 61 12.83 7.65 2.50
N VAL A 62 12.59 8.60 1.61
CA VAL A 62 13.38 8.75 0.38
C VAL A 62 14.79 9.25 0.65
N ALA A 63 14.95 10.17 1.59
CA ALA A 63 16.25 10.76 1.92
C ALA A 63 16.75 10.26 3.28
N PRO A 64 18.06 10.02 3.43
CA PRO A 64 18.61 9.56 4.71
C PRO A 64 18.34 10.54 5.85
N LYS A 65 17.88 9.99 6.99
CA LYS A 65 17.57 10.77 8.20
C LYS A 65 18.65 10.62 9.28
N GLY A 66 19.72 9.91 9.01
CA GLY A 66 20.80 9.73 9.96
C GLY A 66 21.96 8.93 9.36
N LYS A 67 23.08 8.88 10.09
CA LYS A 67 24.31 8.22 9.61
C LYS A 67 24.18 6.72 9.42
N ASN A 68 23.36 6.08 10.23
CA ASN A 68 23.18 4.62 10.19
C ASN A 68 21.84 4.23 9.58
N ALA A 69 21.27 5.10 8.75
CA ALA A 69 20.00 4.82 8.08
C ALA A 69 20.15 3.70 7.06
N ILE A 70 19.21 2.78 7.07
CA ILE A 70 19.10 1.73 6.06
C ILE A 70 17.85 2.03 5.24
N ILE A 71 18.02 2.21 3.94
CA ILE A 71 16.94 2.52 3.03
C ILE A 71 16.66 1.29 2.16
N TYR A 72 15.47 0.74 2.29
CA TYR A 72 15.02 -0.41 1.51
C TYR A 72 14.23 0.07 0.30
N ARG A 73 14.76 -0.22 -0.88
CA ARG A 73 14.13 0.08 -2.17
C ARG A 73 14.03 -1.19 -2.98
N ASN A 74 13.09 -1.22 -3.90
CA ASN A 74 12.94 -2.34 -4.84
C ASN A 74 12.75 -3.70 -4.16
N PHE A 75 12.30 -3.73 -2.93
CA PHE A 75 12.14 -4.99 -2.19
C PHE A 75 11.04 -5.88 -2.79
N LYS A 76 10.13 -5.32 -3.57
CA LYS A 76 9.14 -6.11 -4.30
C LYS A 76 9.81 -7.15 -5.20
N LEU A 77 10.95 -6.82 -5.81
CA LEU A 77 11.67 -7.74 -6.69
C LEU A 77 12.18 -8.98 -5.95
N ASP A 78 12.49 -8.84 -4.67
CA ASP A 78 13.02 -9.93 -3.86
C ASP A 78 11.95 -10.93 -3.41
N LEU A 79 10.66 -10.63 -3.63
CA LEU A 79 9.58 -11.58 -3.35
C LEU A 79 9.69 -12.86 -4.19
N GLU A 80 10.32 -12.77 -5.35
CA GLU A 80 10.57 -13.91 -6.25
C GLU A 80 12.05 -14.35 -6.25
N SER A 81 12.85 -13.89 -5.28
CA SER A 81 14.25 -14.29 -5.17
C SER A 81 14.39 -15.77 -4.87
N ASP A 82 15.43 -16.41 -5.42
CA ASP A 82 15.80 -17.78 -5.09
C ASP A 82 16.37 -17.89 -3.68
N ASP A 83 16.87 -16.79 -3.14
CA ASP A 83 17.41 -16.73 -1.78
C ASP A 83 16.24 -16.58 -0.78
N GLU A 84 16.07 -17.60 0.06
CA GLU A 84 14.99 -17.63 1.07
C GLU A 84 15.09 -16.46 2.06
N CYS A 85 16.30 -16.08 2.46
CA CYS A 85 16.50 -14.95 3.37
C CYS A 85 16.03 -13.66 2.74
N LYS A 86 16.37 -13.42 1.49
CA LYS A 86 15.90 -12.23 0.76
C LYS A 86 14.38 -12.22 0.61
N ARG A 87 13.79 -13.38 0.27
CA ARG A 87 12.32 -13.47 0.18
C ARG A 87 11.65 -13.12 1.50
N ASN A 88 12.15 -13.66 2.60
CA ASN A 88 11.57 -13.44 3.92
C ASN A 88 11.67 -11.97 4.37
N ILE A 89 12.81 -11.33 4.10
CA ILE A 89 12.99 -9.90 4.36
C ILE A 89 12.00 -9.10 3.51
N ALA A 90 11.90 -9.40 2.23
CA ALA A 90 10.97 -8.72 1.32
C ALA A 90 9.51 -8.88 1.74
N LYS A 91 9.12 -10.07 2.22
CA LYS A 91 7.77 -10.31 2.75
C LYS A 91 7.46 -9.42 3.95
N GLY A 92 8.39 -9.34 4.89
CA GLY A 92 8.24 -8.48 6.06
C GLY A 92 8.14 -7.00 5.69
N LEU A 93 8.97 -6.54 4.76
CA LEU A 93 8.92 -5.15 4.27
C LEU A 93 7.62 -4.87 3.54
N THR A 94 7.15 -5.81 2.73
CA THR A 94 5.89 -5.66 1.99
C THR A 94 4.71 -5.57 2.95
N GLU A 95 4.63 -6.45 3.94
CA GLU A 95 3.57 -6.40 4.95
C GLU A 95 3.57 -5.06 5.69
N ALA A 96 4.75 -4.59 6.09
CA ALA A 96 4.88 -3.31 6.78
C ALA A 96 4.44 -2.14 5.90
N PHE A 97 4.82 -2.15 4.63
CA PHE A 97 4.45 -1.09 3.69
C PHE A 97 2.95 -1.08 3.40
N LEU A 98 2.36 -2.24 3.21
CA LEU A 98 0.91 -2.34 3.00
C LEU A 98 0.13 -1.89 4.24
N SER A 99 0.63 -2.18 5.44
CA SER A 99 0.04 -1.67 6.68
C SER A 99 0.12 -0.15 6.75
N PHE A 100 1.23 0.44 6.34
CA PHE A 100 1.36 1.89 6.25
C PHE A 100 0.32 2.49 5.30
N LEU A 101 0.12 1.89 4.13
CA LEU A 101 -0.89 2.35 3.19
C LEU A 101 -2.31 2.21 3.75
N ALA A 102 -2.58 1.12 4.45
CA ALA A 102 -3.89 0.90 5.07
C ALA A 102 -4.17 1.93 6.17
N ASP A 103 -3.17 2.26 6.98
CA ASP A 103 -3.29 3.28 8.02
C ASP A 103 -3.56 4.66 7.40
N ALA A 104 -2.89 4.98 6.31
CA ALA A 104 -3.12 6.21 5.58
C ALA A 104 -4.56 6.30 5.07
N TYR A 105 -5.08 5.19 4.52
CA TYR A 105 -6.47 5.10 4.08
C TYR A 105 -7.44 5.31 5.23
N GLN A 106 -7.18 4.69 6.36
CA GLN A 106 -8.04 4.78 7.54
C GLN A 106 -8.10 6.22 8.06
N THR A 107 -6.95 6.88 8.13
CA THR A 107 -6.86 8.27 8.56
C THR A 107 -7.68 9.18 7.67
N ASP A 108 -7.60 9.00 6.36
CA ASP A 108 -8.37 9.76 5.40
C ASP A 108 -9.87 9.51 5.56
N SER A 109 -10.27 8.26 5.79
CA SER A 109 -11.67 7.91 6.07
C SER A 109 -12.20 8.64 7.30
N GLU A 110 -11.43 8.65 8.37
CA GLU A 110 -11.78 9.33 9.61
C GLU A 110 -11.83 10.85 9.44
N GLY A 111 -11.00 11.39 8.56
CA GLY A 111 -11.00 12.80 8.20
C GLY A 111 -12.20 13.27 7.40
N GLY A 112 -13.09 12.35 7.02
CA GLY A 112 -14.33 12.67 6.31
C GLY A 112 -14.21 12.79 4.80
N HIS A 113 -13.04 12.59 4.25
CA HIS A 113 -12.82 12.69 2.80
C HIS A 113 -13.52 11.59 2.01
N LEU A 114 -13.72 10.43 2.63
CA LEU A 114 -14.32 9.26 2.00
C LEU A 114 -15.79 9.06 2.38
N GLY A 115 -16.33 9.93 3.24
CA GLY A 115 -17.72 9.92 3.62
C GLY A 115 -18.10 8.82 4.61
N GLU A 116 -19.36 8.39 4.58
CA GLU A 116 -19.88 7.41 5.52
C GLU A 116 -19.26 6.03 5.35
N SER A 117 -19.29 5.23 6.42
CA SER A 117 -18.81 3.85 6.41
C SER A 117 -19.57 3.04 5.35
N PRO A 118 -18.88 2.21 4.56
CA PRO A 118 -19.54 1.39 3.54
C PRO A 118 -20.22 0.18 4.14
N ASP A 119 -21.28 -0.28 3.46
CA ASP A 119 -21.92 -1.56 3.77
C ASP A 119 -21.05 -2.73 3.28
N LEU A 120 -20.31 -2.51 2.20
CA LEU A 120 -19.40 -3.50 1.62
C LEU A 120 -18.11 -2.83 1.19
N GLU A 121 -17.00 -3.42 1.58
CA GLU A 121 -15.67 -2.98 1.18
C GLU A 121 -14.90 -4.12 0.56
N ARG A 122 -14.27 -3.87 -0.57
CA ARG A 122 -13.42 -4.84 -1.28
C ARG A 122 -12.06 -4.23 -1.57
N THR A 123 -11.03 -5.05 -1.45
CA THR A 123 -9.66 -4.66 -1.79
C THR A 123 -9.21 -5.45 -3.01
N ILE A 124 -8.71 -4.72 -4.00
CA ILE A 124 -8.15 -5.29 -5.22
C ILE A 124 -6.67 -4.92 -5.26
N ILE A 125 -5.80 -5.91 -5.43
CA ILE A 125 -4.37 -5.69 -5.55
C ILE A 125 -3.86 -6.23 -6.88
N SER A 126 -3.00 -5.47 -7.55
CA SER A 126 -2.33 -5.89 -8.76
C SER A 126 -1.00 -6.56 -8.47
N TYR A 127 -0.62 -7.53 -9.29
CA TYR A 127 0.66 -8.20 -9.23
C TYR A 127 1.08 -8.70 -10.63
N PRO A 128 2.41 -8.89 -10.86
CA PRO A 128 2.87 -9.41 -12.14
C PRO A 128 2.36 -10.83 -12.42
N VAL A 129 1.93 -11.07 -13.66
CA VAL A 129 1.42 -12.37 -14.07
C VAL A 129 2.48 -13.48 -13.94
N LYS A 130 3.74 -13.11 -14.07
CA LYS A 130 4.88 -14.04 -14.00
C LYS A 130 5.17 -14.58 -12.60
N TRP A 131 4.60 -14.00 -11.58
CA TRP A 131 4.83 -14.45 -10.21
C TRP A 131 4.26 -15.85 -10.00
N CYS A 132 4.96 -16.64 -9.18
CA CYS A 132 4.46 -17.95 -8.79
C CYS A 132 3.24 -17.82 -7.88
N ASP A 133 2.46 -18.88 -7.75
CA ASP A 133 1.23 -18.87 -6.96
C ASP A 133 1.46 -18.55 -5.49
N ASP A 134 2.57 -19.02 -4.92
CA ASP A 134 2.90 -18.73 -3.52
C ASP A 134 3.06 -17.23 -3.27
N THR A 135 3.73 -16.52 -4.17
CA THR A 135 3.91 -15.06 -4.06
C THR A 135 2.58 -14.34 -4.23
N LYS A 136 1.75 -14.78 -5.18
CA LYS A 136 0.41 -14.22 -5.38
C LYS A 136 -0.47 -14.41 -4.15
N ASN A 137 -0.45 -15.59 -3.56
CA ASN A 137 -1.20 -15.91 -2.35
C ASN A 137 -0.73 -15.07 -1.17
N PHE A 138 0.59 -14.90 -1.02
CA PHE A 138 1.16 -14.02 0.00
C PHE A 138 0.60 -12.60 -0.12
N MET A 139 0.54 -12.05 -1.33
CA MET A 139 0.03 -10.69 -1.55
C MET A 139 -1.44 -10.56 -1.17
N VAL A 140 -2.25 -11.58 -1.47
CA VAL A 140 -3.66 -11.59 -1.07
C VAL A 140 -3.80 -11.59 0.46
N GLU A 141 -3.02 -12.41 1.14
CA GLU A 141 -3.05 -12.46 2.61
C GLU A 141 -2.56 -11.15 3.24
N ALA A 142 -1.53 -10.54 2.67
CA ALA A 142 -0.96 -9.29 3.19
C ALA A 142 -1.94 -8.11 3.08
N THR A 143 -2.97 -8.22 2.23
CA THR A 143 -3.96 -7.14 2.03
C THR A 143 -5.28 -7.37 2.78
N ARG A 144 -5.37 -8.41 3.54
CA ARG A 144 -6.59 -8.69 4.33
C ARG A 144 -6.69 -7.84 5.58
#